data_32b7ef9cabd7c183528e375a9bc72701
#
_entry.id   32b7ef9cabd7c183528e375a9bc72701
#
_cell.length_a   1.000
_cell.length_b   1.000
_cell.length_c   1.000
_cell.angle_alpha   90.00
_cell.angle_beta   90.00
_cell.angle_gamma   90.00
#
_symmetry.space_group_name_H-M   'P 1'
#
loop_
_entity.id
_entity.type
_entity.pdbx_description
1 polymer ?
#
loop_
_entity_poly.entity_id
_entity_poly.type
_entity_poly.pdbx_seq_one_letter_code
_entity_poly.pdbx_strand_id
1 'polypeptide(L)'
;MTKLNFNFYLKIYLFVLFFFAVFFFSQKYNNSVEWTISEWLINYQGGFTRRGLLGELIFQFSKIIGITIREAILIFQIITYIVYFFLIFFFLRNINSSLIIIFAVFSPLFITYPIAEVEVLG
;
A
#
# COMPACT_ATOMS: atom_id res chain seq x y z
N MET A 1 -26.39 -4.90 -14.49
CA MET A 1 -24.95 -4.77 -14.83
C MET A 1 -24.40 -6.16 -15.10
N THR A 2 -23.89 -6.44 -16.29
CA THR A 2 -23.30 -7.76 -16.59
C THR A 2 -21.98 -7.91 -15.82
N LYS A 3 -21.60 -9.12 -15.38
CA LYS A 3 -20.34 -9.39 -14.66
C LYS A 3 -19.11 -8.86 -15.40
N LEU A 4 -19.16 -8.83 -16.72
CA LEU A 4 -18.08 -8.32 -17.57
C LEU A 4 -17.88 -6.81 -17.38
N ASN A 5 -18.96 -6.06 -17.32
CA ASN A 5 -18.92 -4.60 -17.13
C ASN A 5 -18.43 -4.23 -15.71
N PHE A 6 -18.87 -4.97 -14.69
CA PHE A 6 -18.42 -4.77 -13.32
C PHE A 6 -16.90 -4.95 -13.18
N ASN A 7 -16.35 -6.05 -13.69
CA ASN A 7 -14.92 -6.31 -13.63
C ASN A 7 -14.09 -5.27 -14.39
N PHE A 8 -14.62 -4.73 -15.49
CA PHE A 8 -13.93 -3.67 -16.24
C PHE A 8 -13.86 -2.36 -15.44
N TYR A 9 -15.00 -1.92 -14.89
CA TYR A 9 -15.04 -0.71 -14.04
C TYR A 9 -14.21 -0.87 -12.76
N LEU A 10 -14.23 -2.06 -12.15
CA LEU A 10 -13.43 -2.37 -10.98
C LEU A 10 -11.93 -2.24 -11.27
N LYS A 11 -11.45 -2.75 -12.41
CA LYS A 11 -10.05 -2.60 -12.82
C LYS A 11 -9.64 -1.15 -12.96
N ILE A 12 -10.44 -0.35 -13.67
CA ILE A 12 -10.14 1.07 -13.87
C ILE A 12 -10.11 1.79 -12.52
N TYR A 13 -11.08 1.54 -11.67
CA TYR A 13 -11.18 2.16 -10.35
C TYR A 13 -9.96 1.83 -9.47
N LEU A 14 -9.59 0.56 -9.36
CA LEU A 14 -8.42 0.13 -8.58
C LEU A 14 -7.12 0.69 -9.17
N PHE A 15 -7.01 0.79 -10.48
CA PHE A 15 -5.85 1.39 -11.13
C PHE A 15 -5.72 2.87 -10.80
N VAL A 16 -6.83 3.63 -10.83
CA VAL A 16 -6.84 5.05 -10.45
C VAL A 16 -6.45 5.23 -8.97
N LEU A 17 -7.01 4.40 -8.08
CA LEU A 17 -6.67 4.45 -6.65
C LEU A 17 -5.20 4.10 -6.40
N PHE A 18 -4.67 3.10 -7.09
CA PHE A 18 -3.26 2.74 -7.01
C PHE A 18 -2.37 3.90 -7.44
N PHE A 19 -2.69 4.54 -8.57
CA PHE A 19 -1.93 5.70 -9.07
C PHE A 19 -1.97 6.87 -8.08
N PHE A 20 -3.13 7.11 -7.48
CA PHE A 20 -3.29 8.13 -6.44
C PHE A 20 -2.45 7.80 -5.18
N ALA A 21 -2.44 6.54 -4.75
CA ALA A 21 -1.63 6.09 -3.62
C ALA A 21 -0.12 6.28 -3.89
N VAL A 22 0.37 5.88 -5.06
CA VAL A 22 1.78 6.07 -5.46
C VAL A 22 2.14 7.55 -5.52
N PHE A 23 1.26 8.38 -6.08
CA PHE A 23 1.46 9.83 -6.10
C PHE A 23 1.58 10.41 -4.69
N PHE A 24 0.69 10.00 -3.79
CA PHE A 24 0.68 10.44 -2.40
C PHE A 24 1.97 10.05 -1.66
N PHE A 25 2.45 8.81 -1.84
CA PHE A 25 3.73 8.38 -1.27
C PHE A 25 4.93 9.12 -1.84
N SER A 26 4.93 9.42 -3.14
CA SER A 26 6.01 10.20 -3.74
C SER A 26 6.08 11.63 -3.18
N GLN A 27 4.93 12.24 -2.90
CA GLN A 27 4.87 13.54 -2.24
C GLN A 27 5.41 13.48 -0.80
N LYS A 28 5.06 12.43 -0.06
CA LYS A 28 5.60 12.23 1.30
C LYS A 28 7.10 11.98 1.33
N TYR A 29 7.59 11.21 0.38
CA TYR A 29 9.03 11.00 0.22
C TYR A 29 9.79 12.32 0.04
N ASN A 30 9.25 13.23 -0.78
CA ASN A 30 9.86 14.53 -1.04
C ASN A 30 9.77 15.48 0.16
N ASN A 31 8.69 15.41 0.93
CA ASN A 31 8.42 16.34 2.06
C ASN A 31 9.04 15.89 3.39
N SER A 32 9.87 14.83 3.40
CA SER A 32 10.59 14.33 4.56
C SER A 32 9.75 14.15 5.85
N VAL A 33 8.49 13.70 5.71
CA VAL A 33 7.65 13.37 6.86
C VAL A 33 8.22 12.13 7.53
N GLU A 34 8.87 12.32 8.68
CA GLU A 34 9.72 11.31 9.32
C GLU A 34 8.95 10.13 9.92
N TRP A 35 7.70 10.31 10.33
CA TRP A 35 6.95 9.31 11.09
C TRP A 35 6.69 8.01 10.32
N THR A 36 6.21 8.09 9.10
CA THR A 36 5.96 6.90 8.26
C THR A 36 7.22 6.17 7.86
N ILE A 37 8.32 6.89 7.67
CA ILE A 37 9.61 6.30 7.35
C ILE A 37 10.23 5.64 8.58
N SER A 38 10.13 6.28 9.76
CA SER A 38 10.71 5.75 10.98
C SER A 38 10.09 4.44 11.45
N GLU A 39 8.80 4.21 11.24
CA GLU A 39 8.18 2.91 11.53
C GLU A 39 8.74 1.76 10.69
N TRP A 40 9.04 2.01 9.42
CA TRP A 40 9.65 1.04 8.52
C TRP A 40 11.15 0.83 8.78
N LEU A 41 11.79 1.79 9.47
CA LEU A 41 13.21 1.73 9.84
C LEU A 41 13.48 0.92 11.11
N ILE A 42 12.45 0.51 11.85
CA ILE A 42 12.61 -0.33 13.04
C ILE A 42 13.28 -1.65 12.62
N ASN A 43 14.55 -1.82 12.95
CA ASN A 43 15.38 -2.98 12.61
C ASN A 43 16.02 -3.57 13.88
N TYR A 44 16.81 -4.63 13.71
CA TYR A 44 17.48 -5.31 14.83
C TYR A 44 18.84 -4.75 15.19
N GLN A 45 19.32 -3.68 14.54
CA GLN A 45 20.65 -3.10 14.81
C GLN A 45 20.79 -2.55 16.23
N GLY A 46 19.69 -2.09 16.84
CA GLY A 46 19.65 -1.60 18.22
C GLY A 46 19.18 -2.65 19.25
N GLY A 47 18.96 -3.90 18.84
CA GLY A 47 18.42 -4.97 19.68
C GLY A 47 17.14 -5.61 19.13
N PHE A 48 16.66 -6.67 19.80
CA PHE A 48 15.46 -7.38 19.36
C PHE A 48 14.19 -6.55 19.58
N THR A 49 13.48 -6.25 18.50
CA THR A 49 12.18 -5.56 18.52
C THR A 49 11.12 -6.40 17.82
N ARG A 50 9.87 -6.37 18.32
CA ARG A 50 8.77 -7.15 17.73
C ARG A 50 8.47 -6.85 16.26
N ARG A 51 8.78 -5.65 15.80
CA ARG A 51 8.52 -5.16 14.42
C ARG A 51 9.78 -5.07 13.56
N GLY A 52 10.95 -5.49 14.08
CA GLY A 52 12.23 -5.27 13.42
C GLY A 52 12.53 -6.13 12.19
N LEU A 53 11.77 -7.19 11.93
CA LEU A 53 12.08 -8.13 10.84
C LEU A 53 11.98 -7.46 9.46
N LEU A 54 10.94 -6.68 9.23
CA LEU A 54 10.74 -6.01 7.95
C LEU A 54 11.80 -4.91 7.72
N GLY A 55 12.09 -4.12 8.76
CA GLY A 55 13.13 -3.10 8.70
C GLY A 55 14.52 -3.70 8.48
N GLU A 56 14.82 -4.87 9.06
CA GLU A 56 16.07 -5.58 8.82
C GLU A 56 16.18 -6.07 7.36
N LEU A 57 15.10 -6.61 6.80
CA LEU A 57 15.07 -7.00 5.39
C LEU A 57 15.32 -5.80 4.47
N ILE A 58 14.68 -4.67 4.72
CA ILE A 58 14.86 -3.43 3.95
C ILE A 58 16.31 -2.94 4.08
N PHE A 59 16.88 -2.98 5.29
CA PHE A 59 18.24 -2.58 5.54
C PHE A 59 19.26 -3.44 4.79
N GLN A 60 19.12 -4.76 4.83
CA GLN A 60 19.96 -5.68 4.08
C GLN A 60 19.83 -5.48 2.56
N PHE A 61 18.58 -5.29 2.09
CA PHE A 61 18.31 -5.01 0.69
C PHE A 61 18.96 -3.71 0.21
N SER A 62 18.89 -2.64 1.00
CA SER A 62 19.54 -1.38 0.68
C SER A 62 21.06 -1.50 0.57
N LYS A 63 21.67 -2.29 1.45
CA LYS A 63 23.11 -2.57 1.40
C LYS A 63 23.53 -3.35 0.16
N ILE A 64 22.76 -4.37 -0.22
CA ILE A 64 23.09 -5.23 -1.38
C ILE A 64 23.01 -4.44 -2.68
N ILE A 65 21.99 -3.58 -2.83
CA ILE A 65 21.76 -2.82 -4.06
C ILE A 65 22.53 -1.49 -4.07
N GLY A 66 22.98 -1.00 -2.91
CA GLY A 66 23.70 0.27 -2.82
C GLY A 66 22.78 1.51 -2.95
N ILE A 67 21.51 1.36 -2.62
CA ILE A 67 20.52 2.45 -2.62
C ILE A 67 20.36 3.01 -1.20
N THR A 68 19.79 4.22 -1.10
CA THR A 68 19.48 4.80 0.21
C THR A 68 18.35 4.01 0.90
N ILE A 69 18.36 3.98 2.23
CA ILE A 69 17.33 3.29 3.01
C ILE A 69 15.94 3.85 2.69
N ARG A 70 15.82 5.16 2.46
CA ARG A 70 14.56 5.82 2.08
C ARG A 70 14.02 5.29 0.74
N GLU A 71 14.88 5.14 -0.25
CA GLU A 71 14.50 4.57 -1.56
C GLU A 71 14.07 3.12 -1.42
N ALA A 72 14.79 2.34 -0.60
CA ALA A 72 14.41 0.96 -0.32
C ALA A 72 13.02 0.87 0.32
N ILE A 73 12.71 1.72 1.31
CA ILE A 73 11.38 1.79 1.93
C ILE A 73 10.30 2.10 0.89
N LEU A 74 10.51 3.10 0.04
CA LEU A 74 9.55 3.49 -1.00
C LEU A 74 9.28 2.33 -1.97
N ILE A 75 10.32 1.59 -2.37
CA ILE A 75 10.18 0.42 -3.23
C ILE A 75 9.33 -0.66 -2.53
N PHE A 76 9.62 -0.96 -1.26
CA PHE A 76 8.85 -1.94 -0.50
C PHE A 76 7.39 -1.52 -0.30
N GLN A 77 7.13 -0.24 -0.04
CA GLN A 77 5.77 0.30 0.05
C GLN A 77 5.02 0.10 -1.28
N ILE A 78 5.62 0.48 -2.40
CA ILE A 78 5.00 0.31 -3.73
C ILE A 78 4.68 -1.17 -3.99
N ILE A 79 5.62 -2.08 -3.71
CA ILE A 79 5.41 -3.52 -3.88
C ILE A 79 4.24 -4.00 -3.01
N THR A 80 4.21 -3.60 -1.75
CA THR A 80 3.13 -3.97 -0.82
C THR A 80 1.77 -3.52 -1.33
N TYR A 81 1.67 -2.30 -1.89
CA TYR A 81 0.41 -1.80 -2.44
C TYR A 81 0.03 -2.48 -3.75
N ILE A 82 0.98 -2.84 -4.61
CA ILE A 82 0.70 -3.66 -5.79
C ILE A 82 0.05 -4.99 -5.36
N VAL A 83 0.64 -5.67 -4.39
CA VAL A 83 0.11 -6.94 -3.87
C VAL A 83 -1.28 -6.72 -3.24
N TYR A 84 -1.45 -5.68 -2.44
CA TYR A 84 -2.71 -5.32 -1.80
C TYR A 84 -3.84 -5.10 -2.82
N PHE A 85 -3.63 -4.25 -3.83
CA PHE A 85 -4.62 -3.99 -4.87
C PHE A 85 -4.91 -5.22 -5.73
N PHE A 86 -3.89 -6.04 -6.00
CA PHE A 86 -4.07 -7.31 -6.70
C PHE A 86 -4.95 -8.28 -5.92
N LEU A 87 -4.72 -8.43 -4.63
CA LEU A 87 -5.54 -9.27 -3.74
C LEU A 87 -6.98 -8.75 -3.68
N ILE A 88 -7.18 -7.46 -3.51
CA ILE A 88 -8.53 -6.86 -3.54
C ILE A 88 -9.24 -7.17 -4.85
N PHE A 89 -8.57 -7.00 -5.99
CA PHE A 89 -9.16 -7.34 -7.28
C PHE A 89 -9.55 -8.81 -7.35
N PHE A 90 -8.67 -9.71 -6.91
CA PHE A 90 -8.93 -11.14 -6.91
C PHE A 90 -10.14 -11.53 -6.06
N PHE A 91 -10.27 -10.93 -4.87
CA PHE A 91 -11.42 -11.16 -4.00
C PHE A 91 -12.72 -10.58 -4.58
N LEU A 92 -12.68 -9.34 -5.04
CA LEU A 92 -13.89 -8.63 -5.47
C LEU A 92 -14.44 -9.09 -6.81
N ARG A 93 -13.62 -9.61 -7.71
CA ARG A 93 -14.05 -10.06 -9.05
C ARG A 93 -15.09 -11.18 -9.02
N ASN A 94 -15.11 -11.98 -7.95
CA ASN A 94 -15.98 -13.15 -7.80
C ASN A 94 -17.22 -12.89 -6.94
N ILE A 95 -17.35 -11.69 -6.37
CA ILE A 95 -18.47 -11.34 -5.51
C ILE A 95 -19.73 -11.14 -6.35
N ASN A 96 -20.84 -11.78 -5.93
CA ASN A 96 -22.15 -11.50 -6.50
C ASN A 96 -22.56 -10.07 -6.14
N SER A 97 -22.70 -9.24 -7.16
CA SER A 97 -22.93 -7.81 -7.03
C SER A 97 -24.34 -7.48 -6.51
N SER A 98 -24.50 -7.44 -5.20
CA SER A 98 -25.57 -6.70 -4.57
C SER A 98 -25.30 -5.20 -4.69
N LEU A 99 -26.34 -4.38 -4.84
CA LEU A 99 -26.21 -2.91 -4.92
C LEU A 99 -25.40 -2.34 -3.73
N ILE A 100 -25.63 -2.85 -2.52
CA ILE A 100 -24.92 -2.44 -1.31
C ILE A 100 -23.41 -2.70 -1.43
N ILE A 101 -23.03 -3.86 -1.94
CA ILE A 101 -21.60 -4.23 -2.15
C ILE A 101 -20.96 -3.31 -3.19
N ILE A 102 -21.69 -2.97 -4.26
CA ILE A 102 -21.19 -2.05 -5.29
C ILE A 102 -20.92 -0.68 -4.68
N PHE A 103 -21.85 -0.12 -3.90
CA PHE A 103 -21.63 1.16 -3.23
C PHE A 103 -20.47 1.13 -2.24
N ALA A 104 -20.34 0.05 -1.45
CA ALA A 104 -19.24 -0.11 -0.51
C ALA A 104 -17.88 -0.19 -1.23
N VAL A 105 -17.78 -0.99 -2.30
CA VAL A 105 -16.54 -1.20 -3.05
C VAL A 105 -16.10 0.06 -3.80
N PHE A 106 -17.04 0.79 -4.40
CA PHE A 106 -16.72 2.05 -5.10
C PHE A 106 -16.61 3.26 -4.16
N SER A 107 -16.73 3.06 -2.85
CA SER A 107 -16.34 4.08 -1.87
C SER A 107 -14.82 4.10 -1.72
N PRO A 108 -14.13 5.20 -2.07
CA PRO A 108 -12.67 5.29 -1.93
C PRO A 108 -12.22 5.07 -0.49
N LEU A 109 -13.02 5.52 0.49
CA LEU A 109 -12.73 5.34 1.91
C LEU A 109 -12.61 3.87 2.32
N PHE A 110 -13.41 2.96 1.75
CA PHE A 110 -13.38 1.56 2.12
C PHE A 110 -12.05 0.88 1.72
N ILE A 111 -11.57 1.14 0.50
CA ILE A 111 -10.34 0.51 -0.02
C ILE A 111 -9.09 1.24 0.48
N THR A 112 -9.15 2.56 0.63
CA THR A 112 -7.99 3.36 1.07
C THR A 112 -7.90 3.51 2.59
N TYR A 113 -8.88 3.03 3.35
CA TYR A 113 -8.90 3.12 4.81
C TYR A 113 -7.61 2.58 5.45
N PRO A 114 -7.08 1.40 5.11
CA PRO A 114 -5.82 0.91 5.68
C PRO A 114 -4.62 1.80 5.35
N ILE A 115 -4.67 2.49 4.22
CA ILE A 115 -3.62 3.43 3.79
C ILE A 115 -3.71 4.71 4.60
N ALA A 116 -4.93 5.22 4.81
CA ALA A 116 -5.18 6.44 5.57
C ALA A 116 -4.93 6.26 7.07
N GLU A 117 -5.27 5.10 7.63
CA GLU A 117 -5.13 4.81 9.06
C GLU A 117 -3.66 4.79 9.50
N VAL A 118 -2.79 4.18 8.71
CA VAL A 118 -1.33 4.17 8.99
C VAL A 118 -0.75 5.57 9.04
N GLU A 119 -1.41 6.56 8.47
CA GLU A 119 -0.90 7.92 8.34
C GLU A 119 -1.50 8.92 9.33
N VAL A 120 -2.70 8.62 9.85
CA VAL A 120 -3.41 9.51 10.78
C VAL A 120 -3.17 9.12 12.23
N LEU A 121 -2.87 7.85 12.50
CA LEU A 121 -2.69 7.30 13.84
C LEU A 121 -1.22 7.03 14.21
N GLY A 122 -0.27 7.30 13.31
CA GLY A 122 1.16 7.17 13.52
C GLY A 122 1.79 8.34 14.28
#